data_7ab966ef314fee96fc8882c710b643af
#
_entry.id   7ab966ef314fee96fc8882c710b643af
#
_cell.length_a   1.000
_cell.length_b   1.000
_cell.length_c   1.000
_cell.angle_alpha   90.00
_cell.angle_beta   90.00
_cell.angle_gamma   90.00
#
_symmetry.space_group_name_H-M   'P 1'
#
loop_
_entity.id
_entity.type
_entity.pdbx_description
1 polymer ?
#
loop_
_entity_poly.entity_id
_entity_poly.type
_entity_poly.pdbx_seq_one_letter_code
_entity_poly.pdbx_strand_id
1 'polypeptide(L)'
;MTTRFIPAQGDAAQPAGEHNLEYLRTALLEQRQFRIEQLRELDATSTGGQLADLSLSEVSAALRAAARSALAEVDAALGRMQIGEYGICQDCGADIALARLEIVPMTALCMPCQRQSETGPSEVDGGPV
;
A
#
# COMPACT_ATOMS: atom_id res chain seq x y z
N MET A 1 23.24 3.30 -19.37
CA MET A 1 23.11 3.29 -19.00
C MET A 1 23.05 3.07 -18.35
N THR A 2 23.12 3.10 -18.18
CA THR A 2 23.02 2.99 -17.62
C THR A 2 23.09 2.90 -16.76
N THR A 3 23.28 2.79 -16.70
CA THR A 3 23.37 2.71 -15.98
C THR A 3 23.20 2.61 -15.18
N ARG A 4 23.13 2.60 -15.28
CA ARG A 4 22.92 2.48 -14.57
C ARG A 4 22.82 1.95 -13.84
N PHE A 5 22.90 1.63 -13.73
CA PHE A 5 22.76 1.11 -13.10
C PHE A 5 23.09 0.70 -12.33
N ILE A 6 23.46 0.79 -12.16
CA ILE A 6 23.84 0.30 -11.41
C ILE A 6 23.73 0.24 -10.47
N PRO A 7 23.65 0.05 -10.26
CA PRO A 7 23.42 -0.23 -9.22
C PRO A 7 23.70 -0.19 -8.20
N ALA A 8 23.83 -0.51 -8.34
CA ALA A 8 24.33 -0.65 -7.22
C ALA A 8 24.23 0.28 -6.34
N GLN A 9 24.46 0.82 -6.47
CA GLN A 9 24.39 1.64 -5.68
C GLN A 9 23.15 1.69 -5.16
N GLY A 10 22.91 1.29 -5.31
CA GLY A 10 22.03 1.41 -4.89
C GLY A 10 21.35 1.45 -4.11
N ASP A 11 21.59 1.70 -4.39
CA ASP A 11 21.08 1.54 -3.62
C ASP A 11 19.82 1.70 -3.27
N ALA A 12 19.77 1.56 -2.64
CA ALA A 12 18.58 1.33 -1.93
C ALA A 12 17.67 2.52 -1.92
N ALA A 13 18.20 3.62 -1.85
CA ALA A 13 17.41 4.82 -1.75
C ALA A 13 17.23 5.54 -3.06
N GLN A 14 17.34 4.83 -4.13
CA GLN A 14 17.19 5.42 -5.43
C GLN A 14 15.74 5.85 -5.65
N PRO A 15 15.48 7.09 -6.02
CA PRO A 15 14.12 7.53 -6.23
C PRO A 15 13.56 6.99 -7.53
N ALA A 16 12.26 6.97 -7.63
CA ALA A 16 11.60 6.51 -8.84
C ALA A 16 11.75 7.52 -9.94
N GLY A 17 12.22 7.10 -11.09
CA GLY A 17 12.31 7.96 -12.25
C GLY A 17 11.01 7.99 -13.01
N GLU A 18 10.99 8.72 -14.09
CA GLU A 18 9.79 8.92 -14.85
C GLU A 18 9.22 7.63 -15.40
N HIS A 19 10.08 6.78 -15.94
CA HIS A 19 9.62 5.51 -16.47
C HIS A 19 9.06 4.63 -15.37
N ASN A 20 9.71 4.69 -14.22
CA ASN A 20 9.25 3.90 -13.10
C ASN A 20 7.93 4.41 -12.57
N LEU A 21 7.72 5.72 -12.63
CA LEU A 21 6.46 6.28 -12.20
C LEU A 21 5.30 5.81 -13.06
N GLU A 22 5.50 5.73 -14.36
CA GLU A 22 4.46 5.23 -15.24
C GLU A 22 4.12 3.79 -14.93
N TYR A 23 5.15 2.99 -14.76
CA TYR A 23 4.96 1.60 -14.45
C TYR A 23 4.24 1.43 -13.11
N LEU A 24 4.67 2.18 -12.12
CA LEU A 24 4.08 2.08 -10.79
C LEU A 24 2.65 2.63 -10.79
N ARG A 25 2.40 3.65 -11.58
CA ARG A 25 1.05 4.18 -11.69
C ARG A 25 0.11 3.15 -12.28
N THR A 26 0.55 2.46 -13.31
CA THR A 26 -0.24 1.39 -13.91
C THR A 26 -0.53 0.31 -12.88
N ALA A 27 0.47 -0.06 -12.12
CA ALA A 27 0.29 -1.07 -11.08
C ALA A 27 -0.74 -0.62 -10.05
N LEU A 28 -0.68 0.65 -9.67
CA LEU A 28 -1.65 1.19 -8.71
C LEU A 28 -3.06 1.22 -9.29
N LEU A 29 -3.18 1.57 -10.55
CA LEU A 29 -4.49 1.59 -11.19
C LEU A 29 -5.09 0.19 -11.29
N GLU A 30 -4.25 -0.81 -11.53
CA GLU A 30 -4.70 -2.18 -11.55
C GLU A 30 -5.14 -2.63 -10.17
N GLN A 31 -4.39 -2.27 -9.16
CA GLN A 31 -4.76 -2.58 -7.79
C GLN A 31 -6.08 -1.92 -7.43
N ARG A 32 -6.24 -0.69 -7.87
CA ARG A 32 -7.46 0.05 -7.61
C ARG A 32 -8.66 -0.67 -8.19
N GLN A 33 -8.53 -1.10 -9.44
CA GLN A 33 -9.61 -1.80 -10.11
C GLN A 33 -9.92 -3.12 -9.41
N PHE A 34 -8.90 -3.83 -9.01
CA PHE A 34 -9.07 -5.08 -8.31
C PHE A 34 -9.85 -4.88 -7.01
N ARG A 35 -9.52 -3.83 -6.25
CA ARG A 35 -10.20 -3.59 -4.98
C ARG A 35 -11.64 -3.15 -5.19
N ILE A 36 -11.89 -2.37 -6.22
CA ILE A 36 -13.25 -1.95 -6.53
C ILE A 36 -14.12 -3.17 -6.87
N GLU A 37 -13.57 -4.06 -7.69
CA GLU A 37 -14.32 -5.26 -8.06
C GLU A 37 -14.52 -6.17 -6.87
N GLN A 38 -13.52 -6.27 -6.02
CA GLN A 38 -13.63 -7.06 -4.81
C GLN A 38 -14.77 -6.53 -3.92
N LEU A 39 -14.85 -5.21 -3.79
CA LEU A 39 -15.90 -4.60 -2.99
C LEU A 39 -17.27 -4.85 -3.59
N ARG A 40 -17.38 -4.79 -4.89
CA ARG A 40 -18.64 -5.08 -5.56
C ARG A 40 -19.09 -6.50 -5.29
N GLU A 41 -18.17 -7.43 -5.37
CA GLU A 41 -18.49 -8.83 -5.13
C GLU A 41 -18.89 -9.05 -3.67
N LEU A 42 -18.19 -8.42 -2.77
CA LEU A 42 -18.51 -8.59 -1.36
C LEU A 42 -19.87 -7.98 -1.03
N ASP A 43 -20.19 -6.87 -1.64
CA ASP A 43 -21.49 -6.23 -1.42
C ASP A 43 -22.61 -7.09 -1.99
N ALA A 44 -22.41 -7.65 -3.16
CA ALA A 44 -23.41 -8.51 -3.78
C ALA A 44 -23.65 -9.74 -2.93
N THR A 45 -22.59 -10.34 -2.45
CA THR A 45 -22.69 -11.53 -1.61
C THR A 45 -23.43 -11.22 -0.32
N SER A 46 -23.07 -10.11 0.27
CA SER A 46 -23.70 -9.69 1.50
C SER A 46 -25.20 -9.49 1.33
N THR A 47 -25.56 -8.86 0.25
CA THR A 47 -26.96 -8.58 -0.04
C THR A 47 -27.73 -9.85 -0.23
N GLY A 48 -27.16 -10.80 -0.95
CA GLY A 48 -27.87 -12.02 -1.22
C GLY A 48 -27.87 -13.01 -0.09
N GLY A 49 -27.07 -12.78 0.90
CA GLY A 49 -26.88 -13.76 1.93
C GLY A 49 -27.57 -13.48 3.23
N GLN A 50 -28.76 -13.05 3.14
CA GLN A 50 -29.46 -12.67 4.36
C GLN A 50 -29.62 -13.83 5.33
N LEU A 51 -29.54 -15.03 4.83
CA LEU A 51 -29.64 -16.17 5.73
C LEU A 51 -28.31 -16.70 6.19
N ALA A 52 -27.25 -16.08 5.77
CA ALA A 52 -25.95 -16.53 6.21
C ALA A 52 -25.82 -16.37 7.71
N ASP A 53 -25.06 -17.21 8.30
CA ASP A 53 -24.89 -17.12 9.74
C ASP A 53 -24.04 -15.89 10.06
N LEU A 54 -23.99 -15.57 11.34
CA LEU A 54 -23.32 -14.37 11.80
C LEU A 54 -21.82 -14.41 11.54
N SER A 55 -21.25 -15.59 11.59
CA SER A 55 -19.81 -15.73 11.31
C SER A 55 -19.48 -15.29 9.92
N LEU A 56 -20.27 -15.69 8.94
CA LEU A 56 -20.03 -15.29 7.57
C LEU A 56 -20.25 -13.80 7.39
N SER A 57 -21.21 -13.23 8.07
CA SER A 57 -21.44 -11.78 8.03
C SER A 57 -20.27 -11.03 8.58
N GLU A 58 -19.70 -11.52 9.65
CA GLU A 58 -18.56 -10.87 10.28
C GLU A 58 -17.34 -10.96 9.37
N VAL A 59 -17.13 -12.11 8.74
CA VAL A 59 -16.03 -12.27 7.82
C VAL A 59 -16.19 -11.34 6.63
N SER A 60 -17.39 -11.26 6.08
CA SER A 60 -17.65 -10.36 4.96
C SER A 60 -17.40 -8.91 5.34
N ALA A 61 -17.80 -8.51 6.52
CA ALA A 61 -17.57 -7.15 6.97
C ALA A 61 -16.09 -6.86 7.13
N ALA A 62 -15.33 -7.82 7.64
CA ALA A 62 -13.90 -7.66 7.80
C ALA A 62 -13.21 -7.57 6.44
N LEU A 63 -13.63 -8.39 5.51
CA LEU A 63 -13.06 -8.36 4.16
C LEU A 63 -13.36 -7.04 3.47
N ARG A 64 -14.56 -6.54 3.64
CA ARG A 64 -14.93 -5.25 3.08
C ARG A 64 -14.09 -4.13 3.67
N ALA A 65 -13.91 -4.15 4.97
CA ALA A 65 -13.10 -3.12 5.63
C ALA A 65 -11.68 -3.15 5.13
N ALA A 66 -11.12 -4.35 4.99
CA ALA A 66 -9.76 -4.49 4.49
C ALA A 66 -9.64 -4.00 3.05
N ALA A 67 -10.62 -4.32 2.22
CA ALA A 67 -10.59 -3.88 0.83
C ALA A 67 -10.72 -2.37 0.71
N ARG A 68 -11.56 -1.76 1.54
CA ARG A 68 -11.71 -0.31 1.55
C ARG A 68 -10.43 0.38 2.01
N SER A 69 -9.79 -0.20 3.00
CA SER A 69 -8.53 0.34 3.50
C SER A 69 -7.45 0.26 2.42
N ALA A 70 -7.38 -0.88 1.73
CA ALA A 70 -6.41 -1.04 0.65
C ALA A 70 -6.69 -0.06 -0.47
N LEU A 71 -7.96 0.14 -0.81
CA LEU A 71 -8.33 1.08 -1.87
C LEU A 71 -7.94 2.50 -1.47
N ALA A 72 -8.15 2.86 -0.22
CA ALA A 72 -7.79 4.19 0.25
C ALA A 72 -6.28 4.41 0.15
N GLU A 73 -5.50 3.38 0.45
CA GLU A 73 -4.04 3.49 0.34
C GLU A 73 -3.60 3.67 -1.10
N VAL A 74 -4.23 2.93 -2.00
CA VAL A 74 -3.92 3.05 -3.42
C VAL A 74 -4.29 4.45 -3.92
N ASP A 75 -5.46 4.94 -3.55
CA ASP A 75 -5.89 6.25 -3.97
C ASP A 75 -4.99 7.35 -3.40
N ALA A 76 -4.55 7.18 -2.17
CA ALA A 76 -3.63 8.14 -1.58
C ALA A 76 -2.30 8.15 -2.33
N ALA A 77 -1.82 6.97 -2.73
CA ALA A 77 -0.57 6.90 -3.49
C ALA A 77 -0.71 7.59 -4.84
N LEU A 78 -1.83 7.36 -5.51
CA LEU A 78 -2.08 8.03 -6.79
C LEU A 78 -2.15 9.55 -6.60
N GLY A 79 -2.73 9.99 -5.50
CA GLY A 79 -2.77 11.41 -5.19
C GLY A 79 -1.39 11.99 -4.97
N ARG A 80 -0.52 11.24 -4.28
CA ARG A 80 0.86 11.70 -4.09
C ARG A 80 1.60 11.81 -5.42
N MET A 81 1.31 10.92 -6.36
CA MET A 81 1.90 11.03 -7.68
C MET A 81 1.51 12.33 -8.36
N GLN A 82 0.26 12.73 -8.17
CA GLN A 82 -0.23 13.94 -8.81
C GLN A 82 0.44 15.19 -8.27
N ILE A 83 0.80 15.19 -7.00
CA ILE A 83 1.42 16.38 -6.41
C ILE A 83 2.94 16.26 -6.29
N GLY A 84 3.49 15.20 -6.87
CA GLY A 84 4.94 15.05 -6.90
C GLY A 84 5.57 14.58 -5.62
N GLU A 85 4.81 13.93 -4.76
CA GLU A 85 5.32 13.44 -3.47
C GLU A 85 5.37 11.94 -3.39
N TYR A 86 5.14 11.25 -4.49
CA TYR A 86 5.19 9.80 -4.48
C TYR A 86 6.64 9.34 -4.29
N GLY A 87 6.81 8.29 -3.51
CA GLY A 87 8.13 7.73 -3.27
C GLY A 87 8.89 8.41 -2.15
N ILE A 88 8.22 9.29 -1.44
CA ILE A 88 8.82 9.97 -0.30
C ILE A 88 8.12 9.49 0.96
N CYS A 89 8.89 9.04 1.93
CA CYS A 89 8.33 8.56 3.18
C CYS A 89 7.56 9.68 3.86
N GLN A 90 6.31 9.41 4.20
CA GLN A 90 5.46 10.43 4.81
C GLN A 90 5.83 10.69 6.26
N ASP A 91 6.64 9.84 6.84
CA ASP A 91 7.03 9.97 8.23
C ASP A 91 8.36 10.69 8.38
N CYS A 92 9.38 10.28 7.65
CA CYS A 92 10.71 10.85 7.83
C CYS A 92 11.18 11.69 6.64
N GLY A 93 10.44 11.68 5.54
CA GLY A 93 10.79 12.50 4.39
C GLY A 93 11.89 11.94 3.51
N ALA A 94 12.39 10.76 3.82
CA ALA A 94 13.44 10.16 3.00
C ALA A 94 12.82 9.47 1.79
N ASP A 95 13.63 9.22 0.79
CA ASP A 95 13.17 8.49 -0.38
C ASP A 95 12.88 7.05 -0.02
N ILE A 96 11.80 6.51 -0.55
CA ILE A 96 11.49 5.10 -0.40
C ILE A 96 12.20 4.36 -1.52
N ALA A 97 12.87 3.27 -1.18
CA ALA A 97 13.63 2.51 -2.15
C ALA A 97 12.72 2.01 -3.27
N LEU A 98 13.20 2.11 -4.50
CA LEU A 98 12.43 1.68 -5.65
C LEU A 98 12.02 0.23 -5.54
N ALA A 99 12.90 -0.63 -5.05
CA ALA A 99 12.58 -2.04 -4.89
C ALA A 99 11.37 -2.25 -4.00
N ARG A 100 11.23 -1.42 -2.97
CA ARG A 100 10.08 -1.52 -2.09
C ARG A 100 8.81 -1.05 -2.80
N LEU A 101 8.93 0.02 -3.59
CA LEU A 101 7.78 0.52 -4.34
C LEU A 101 7.30 -0.49 -5.38
N GLU A 102 8.21 -1.25 -5.94
CA GLU A 102 7.84 -2.27 -6.92
C GLU A 102 7.03 -3.38 -6.27
N ILE A 103 7.30 -3.67 -5.03
CA ILE A 103 6.57 -4.73 -4.33
C ILE A 103 5.29 -4.19 -3.70
N VAL A 104 5.38 -3.00 -3.12
CA VAL A 104 4.24 -2.39 -2.43
C VAL A 104 4.06 -0.97 -2.92
N PRO A 105 3.52 -0.80 -4.12
CA PRO A 105 3.47 0.54 -4.73
C PRO A 105 2.66 1.56 -3.94
N MET A 106 1.74 1.10 -3.09
CA MET A 106 0.93 2.04 -2.31
C MET A 106 1.57 2.45 -1.00
N THR A 107 2.78 1.96 -0.71
CA THR A 107 3.38 2.25 0.59
C THR A 107 3.66 3.74 0.75
N ALA A 108 3.44 4.24 1.96
CA ALA A 108 3.72 5.62 2.29
C ALA A 108 4.94 5.75 3.19
N LEU A 109 5.54 4.63 3.57
CA LEU A 109 6.63 4.63 4.54
C LEU A 109 7.83 3.88 4.02
N CYS A 110 9.01 4.36 4.36
CA CYS A 110 10.23 3.60 4.09
C CYS A 110 10.28 2.42 5.05
N MET A 111 11.21 1.52 4.81
CA MET A 111 11.27 0.29 5.61
C MET A 111 11.48 0.56 7.09
N PRO A 112 12.44 1.41 7.47
CA PRO A 112 12.62 1.67 8.90
C PRO A 112 11.38 2.26 9.56
N CYS A 113 10.71 3.18 8.87
CA CYS A 113 9.51 3.78 9.45
C CYS A 113 8.37 2.79 9.52
N GLN A 114 8.27 1.91 8.53
CA GLN A 114 7.26 0.88 8.53
C GLN A 114 7.45 -0.06 9.71
N ARG A 115 8.67 -0.47 9.96
CA ARG A 115 8.97 -1.33 11.08
C ARG A 115 8.64 -0.67 12.40
N GLN A 116 8.96 0.60 12.51
CA GLN A 116 8.71 1.35 13.70
C GLN A 116 7.21 1.46 13.95
N SER A 117 6.46 1.68 12.90
CA SER A 117 5.02 1.77 12.99
C SER A 117 4.40 0.46 13.46
N GLU A 118 4.93 -0.64 12.98
CA GLU A 118 4.36 -1.95 13.30
C GLU A 118 4.70 -2.41 14.70
N THR A 119 5.88 -2.08 15.19
CA THR A 119 6.30 -2.64 16.46
C THR A 119 6.27 -1.64 17.58
N GLY A 120 6.38 -0.38 17.27
CA GLY A 120 6.55 0.62 18.30
C GLY A 120 5.50 0.62 19.37
N PRO A 121 4.26 0.85 19.03
CA PRO A 121 3.25 0.95 20.07
C PRO A 121 3.06 -0.35 20.80
N SER A 122 3.05 -1.44 20.08
CA SER A 122 2.89 -2.73 20.71
C SER A 122 3.99 -3.04 21.65
N GLU A 123 5.18 -2.74 21.25
CA GLU A 123 6.31 -3.03 22.08
C GLU A 123 6.31 -2.21 23.32
N VAL A 124 5.91 -1.00 23.20
CA VAL A 124 5.84 -0.17 24.35
C VAL A 124 4.88 -0.74 25.35
N ASP A 125 3.78 -1.17 24.87
CA ASP A 125 2.81 -1.77 25.73
C ASP A 125 3.33 -3.00 26.36
N GLY A 126 3.81 -3.84 25.56
CA GLY A 126 4.26 -5.07 26.04
C GLY A 126 5.46 -4.91 26.82
N GLY A 127 6.17 -4.07 26.37
CA GLY A 127 7.42 -3.98 26.93
C GLY A 127 7.37 -3.61 28.30
N PRO A 128 7.14 -3.38 28.73
CA PRO A 128 7.43 -3.27 29.77
C PRO A 128 7.00 -3.40 30.43
N VAL A 129 6.99 -3.42 30.02
CA VAL A 129 6.73 -3.45 30.22
C VAL A 129 6.60 -3.81 30.38
#